data_7e249c3e36fc8b2a5fd345b897ad2ad3
#
_entry.id   7e249c3e36fc8b2a5fd345b897ad2ad3
#
_cell.length_a   1.000
_cell.length_b   1.000
_cell.length_c   1.000
_cell.angle_alpha   90.00
_cell.angle_beta   90.00
_cell.angle_gamma   90.00
#
_symmetry.space_group_name_H-M   'P 1'
#
loop_
_entity.id
_entity.type
_entity.pdbx_description
1 polymer ?
#
loop_
_entity_poly.entity_id
_entity_poly.type
_entity_poly.pdbx_seq_one_letter_code
_entity_poly.pdbx_strand_id
1 'polypeptide(L)'
;MLRRSFTIISVAIAFAFLQTTALASTSFTAYLSGTSEVPANASLGKGFGTVTLNDAETTITVSLSYGSAAVPLTSNVVAGHIHGPAAVGVNAPVLFNLNPAGGAAFGSVPSTSIAVTAAQVASLKAGLFYFNIHTANNTGGEIRGQILVPRSVVDFNGDGRTDFVVVRAAGGAGSQLTWLTSFAGGNPFSSRDWGVSGDLILAGDFDGDSVDDVTVYRAAMGTFYILQSATLTIRIEQLGQSGDNPRVVGDYDGDGRDDPAVYRAGAQSTWFYRTSQSSLFVSVDWGQTGDFPAPGDYDGDGKSDFVIQRAEGANARFWKRLSGGTFSTELFGSATDAVVPGDYDGDGKTDICTVRSNAGFLDWHFEPSGTAGSTDVVDTWGVPGDLTVQGDYNGDGKTDYAVWRSGTPATFYMMTVGNRLITTKEWGQTGDLPAARFNTF
;
A
#
# COMPACT_ATOMS: atom_id res chain seq x y z
N MET A 1 -41.05 -61.69 29.37
CA MET A 1 -39.95 -61.08 28.67
C MET A 1 -40.11 -59.54 28.67
N LEU A 2 -39.46 -58.88 29.64
CA LEU A 2 -39.52 -57.43 29.71
C LEU A 2 -38.37 -56.85 28.86
N ARG A 3 -38.71 -56.06 27.85
CA ARG A 3 -37.75 -55.23 27.11
C ARG A 3 -37.59 -53.91 27.85
N ARG A 4 -36.37 -53.67 28.36
CA ARG A 4 -35.97 -52.37 28.91
C ARG A 4 -35.47 -51.48 27.75
N SER A 5 -36.16 -50.39 27.50
CA SER A 5 -35.70 -49.30 26.58
C SER A 5 -34.68 -48.43 27.36
N PHE A 6 -33.49 -48.29 26.82
CA PHE A 6 -32.49 -47.31 27.28
C PHE A 6 -32.66 -46.04 26.47
N THR A 7 -33.04 -44.94 27.10
CA THR A 7 -33.06 -43.60 26.51
C THR A 7 -31.67 -43.00 26.76
N ILE A 8 -30.91 -42.77 25.66
CA ILE A 8 -29.65 -42.04 25.71
C ILE A 8 -30.00 -40.56 25.66
N ILE A 9 -29.72 -39.81 26.74
CA ILE A 9 -29.80 -38.36 26.78
C ILE A 9 -28.44 -37.82 26.28
N SER A 10 -28.39 -37.31 25.06
CA SER A 10 -27.25 -36.57 24.53
C SER A 10 -27.27 -35.14 25.11
N VAL A 11 -26.34 -34.85 26.01
CA VAL A 11 -26.05 -33.51 26.50
C VAL A 11 -25.12 -32.83 25.48
N ALA A 12 -25.67 -31.93 24.65
CA ALA A 12 -24.88 -31.07 23.81
C ALA A 12 -24.29 -29.94 24.67
N ILE A 13 -22.99 -29.98 24.94
CA ILE A 13 -22.27 -28.87 25.57
C ILE A 13 -21.94 -27.87 24.44
N ALA A 14 -22.68 -26.78 24.40
CA ALA A 14 -22.36 -25.64 23.53
C ALA A 14 -21.17 -24.88 24.14
N PHE A 15 -19.97 -25.05 23.58
CA PHE A 15 -18.86 -24.16 23.84
C PHE A 15 -19.14 -22.82 23.10
N ALA A 16 -19.56 -21.81 23.84
CA ALA A 16 -19.52 -20.44 23.35
C ALA A 16 -18.05 -19.99 23.35
N PHE A 17 -17.41 -20.02 22.18
CA PHE A 17 -16.17 -19.31 21.99
C PHE A 17 -16.52 -17.81 22.04
N LEU A 18 -16.18 -17.12 23.13
CA LEU A 18 -16.00 -15.68 23.11
C LEU A 18 -14.81 -15.42 22.17
N GLN A 19 -15.07 -15.08 20.94
CA GLN A 19 -14.06 -14.43 20.10
C GLN A 19 -13.87 -13.03 20.66
N THR A 20 -12.86 -12.83 21.47
CA THR A 20 -12.30 -11.51 21.70
C THR A 20 -11.64 -11.12 20.37
N THR A 21 -12.31 -10.30 19.58
CA THR A 21 -11.65 -9.58 18.50
C THR A 21 -10.60 -8.70 19.18
N ALA A 22 -9.33 -9.13 19.15
CA ALA A 22 -8.24 -8.21 19.42
C ALA A 22 -8.37 -7.11 18.37
N LEU A 23 -8.65 -5.88 18.77
CA LEU A 23 -8.51 -4.72 17.91
C LEU A 23 -7.01 -4.66 17.61
N ALA A 24 -6.62 -4.70 16.34
CA ALA A 24 -5.21 -4.60 15.98
C ALA A 24 -4.74 -3.15 16.13
N SER A 25 -3.49 -2.97 16.58
CA SER A 25 -2.85 -1.66 16.63
C SER A 25 -2.84 -1.01 15.25
N THR A 26 -3.01 0.30 15.17
CA THR A 26 -2.93 1.06 13.91
C THR A 26 -1.50 1.57 13.72
N SER A 27 -0.90 1.27 12.58
CA SER A 27 0.43 1.73 12.20
C SER A 27 0.35 3.00 11.32
N PHE A 28 1.36 3.84 11.43
CA PHE A 28 1.56 5.05 10.62
C PHE A 28 3.02 5.10 10.21
N THR A 29 3.30 5.64 9.03
CA THR A 29 4.66 5.78 8.50
C THR A 29 4.95 7.22 8.09
N ALA A 30 6.23 7.55 7.98
CA ALA A 30 6.68 8.83 7.47
C ALA A 30 8.02 8.69 6.77
N TYR A 31 8.11 9.22 5.56
CA TYR A 31 9.36 9.39 4.83
C TYR A 31 9.89 10.80 5.02
N LEU A 32 11.12 10.94 5.49
CA LEU A 32 11.71 12.24 5.76
C LEU A 32 12.71 12.62 4.67
N SER A 33 12.61 13.87 4.22
CA SER A 33 13.54 14.43 3.25
C SER A 33 13.77 15.93 3.48
N GLY A 34 14.86 16.46 2.93
CA GLY A 34 15.11 17.89 2.94
C GLY A 34 14.13 18.69 2.06
N THR A 35 13.60 18.06 1.02
CA THR A 35 12.59 18.67 0.14
C THR A 35 11.23 18.85 0.83
N SER A 36 10.94 18.05 1.84
CA SER A 36 9.72 18.14 2.65
C SER A 36 9.80 19.18 3.77
N GLU A 37 10.96 19.78 3.99
CA GLU A 37 11.11 20.89 4.96
C GLU A 37 10.42 22.18 4.52
N VAL A 38 10.13 23.03 5.49
CA VAL A 38 9.50 24.33 5.22
C VAL A 38 10.31 25.46 5.89
N PRO A 39 11.10 26.22 5.11
CA PRO A 39 11.32 26.09 3.66
C PRO A 39 12.14 24.83 3.31
N ALA A 40 11.90 24.29 2.11
CA ALA A 40 12.65 23.15 1.60
C ALA A 40 14.16 23.43 1.54
N ASN A 41 14.99 22.41 1.77
CA ASN A 41 16.45 22.51 1.67
C ASN A 41 17.03 21.44 0.72
N ALA A 42 18.33 21.54 0.43
CA ALA A 42 19.03 20.70 -0.52
C ALA A 42 19.71 19.46 0.13
N SER A 43 19.33 19.07 1.35
CA SER A 43 19.88 17.86 1.96
C SER A 43 19.46 16.63 1.16
N LEU A 44 20.44 15.75 0.89
CA LEU A 44 20.20 14.44 0.28
C LEU A 44 19.87 13.37 1.34
N GLY A 45 19.99 13.73 2.63
CA GLY A 45 19.65 12.84 3.73
C GLY A 45 18.18 12.43 3.70
N LYS A 46 17.93 11.19 4.04
CA LYS A 46 16.60 10.60 4.14
C LYS A 46 16.36 10.06 5.54
N GLY A 47 15.11 9.84 5.89
CA GLY A 47 14.72 9.16 7.13
C GLY A 47 13.43 8.39 6.92
N PHE A 48 13.23 7.39 7.77
CA PHE A 48 11.98 6.63 7.81
C PHE A 48 11.55 6.45 9.25
N GLY A 49 10.29 6.75 9.54
CA GLY A 49 9.70 6.65 10.87
C GLY A 49 8.41 5.86 10.88
N THR A 50 8.19 5.14 11.97
CA THR A 50 6.92 4.44 12.24
C THR A 50 6.32 4.94 13.54
N VAL A 51 5.00 4.99 13.59
CA VAL A 51 4.22 5.27 14.78
C VAL A 51 3.15 4.21 14.89
N THR A 52 3.14 3.44 15.98
CA THR A 52 2.12 2.43 16.23
C THR A 52 1.20 2.92 17.35
N LEU A 53 -0.07 3.10 17.06
CA LEU A 53 -1.11 3.43 18.03
C LEU A 53 -1.66 2.13 18.63
N ASN A 54 -1.69 2.03 19.96
CA ASN A 54 -2.22 0.83 20.63
C ASN A 54 -3.74 0.73 20.49
N ASP A 55 -4.29 -0.47 20.68
CA ASP A 55 -5.74 -0.78 20.55
C ASP A 55 -6.63 0.09 21.44
N ALA A 56 -6.12 0.52 22.60
CA ALA A 56 -6.84 1.40 23.52
C ALA A 56 -6.79 2.88 23.11
N GLU A 57 -6.06 3.21 22.06
CA GLU A 57 -5.85 4.58 21.56
C GLU A 57 -5.32 5.57 22.62
N THR A 58 -4.48 5.08 23.52
CA THR A 58 -3.92 5.87 24.63
C THR A 58 -2.42 6.07 24.55
N THR A 59 -1.74 5.28 23.72
CA THR A 59 -0.28 5.28 23.63
C THR A 59 0.15 5.07 22.19
N ILE A 60 1.12 5.86 21.74
CA ILE A 60 1.86 5.62 20.50
C ILE A 60 3.25 5.08 20.83
N THR A 61 3.74 4.16 20.01
CA THR A 61 5.13 3.69 20.01
C THR A 61 5.80 4.23 18.76
N VAL A 62 6.89 4.96 18.92
CA VAL A 62 7.59 5.67 17.84
C VAL A 62 8.94 5.03 17.60
N SER A 63 9.30 4.81 16.34
CA SER A 63 10.64 4.45 15.88
C SER A 63 10.99 5.31 14.67
N LEU A 64 12.25 5.74 14.56
CA LEU A 64 12.70 6.61 13.47
C LEU A 64 14.16 6.35 13.16
N SER A 65 14.49 6.13 11.91
CA SER A 65 15.85 6.09 11.37
C SER A 65 16.12 7.35 10.54
N TYR A 66 17.37 7.81 10.50
CA TYR A 66 17.77 8.99 9.75
C TYR A 66 19.19 8.87 9.21
N GLY A 67 19.40 9.33 7.99
CA GLY A 67 20.66 9.21 7.28
C GLY A 67 21.10 7.75 7.11
N SER A 68 22.20 7.57 6.42
CA SER A 68 22.91 6.29 6.33
C SER A 68 24.41 6.54 6.20
N ALA A 69 25.24 5.52 6.34
CA ALA A 69 26.68 5.66 6.11
C ALA A 69 27.01 6.08 4.67
N ALA A 70 26.17 5.71 3.69
CA ALA A 70 26.33 6.08 2.28
C ALA A 70 25.79 7.50 1.98
N VAL A 71 24.68 7.90 2.63
CA VAL A 71 24.05 9.22 2.48
C VAL A 71 23.75 9.76 3.88
N PRO A 72 24.77 10.30 4.58
CA PRO A 72 24.54 10.89 5.91
C PRO A 72 23.83 12.24 5.79
N LEU A 73 23.28 12.71 6.89
CA LEU A 73 22.84 14.10 7.04
C LEU A 73 24.06 15.07 6.93
N THR A 74 23.80 16.34 6.71
CA THR A 74 24.86 17.35 6.47
C THR A 74 25.75 17.61 7.69
N SER A 75 25.29 17.26 8.89
CA SER A 75 26.03 17.33 10.14
C SER A 75 25.37 16.48 11.22
N ASN A 76 26.00 16.43 12.40
CA ASN A 76 25.48 15.67 13.55
C ASN A 76 24.08 16.12 13.95
N VAL A 77 23.23 15.15 14.24
CA VAL A 77 21.89 15.38 14.77
C VAL A 77 21.95 15.99 16.17
N VAL A 78 21.18 17.04 16.39
CA VAL A 78 21.11 17.77 17.66
C VAL A 78 19.73 17.63 18.32
N ALA A 79 18.68 17.36 17.55
CA ALA A 79 17.32 17.13 18.07
C ALA A 79 16.47 16.35 17.07
N GLY A 80 15.40 15.71 17.57
CA GLY A 80 14.34 15.11 16.80
C GLY A 80 13.01 15.34 17.48
N HIS A 81 11.97 15.63 16.71
CA HIS A 81 10.66 15.98 17.26
C HIS A 81 9.53 15.34 16.43
N ILE A 82 8.38 15.19 17.09
CA ILE A 82 7.09 15.18 16.42
C ILE A 82 6.46 16.55 16.61
N HIS A 83 6.02 17.16 15.53
CA HIS A 83 5.31 18.44 15.48
C HIS A 83 3.85 18.22 15.08
N GLY A 84 2.98 19.16 15.40
CA GLY A 84 1.58 19.14 14.98
C GLY A 84 0.63 19.89 15.93
N PRO A 85 -0.66 20.01 15.58
CA PRO A 85 -1.23 19.58 14.29
C PRO A 85 -0.94 20.58 13.15
N ALA A 86 -0.59 20.10 11.97
CA ALA A 86 -0.43 20.89 10.76
C ALA A 86 -0.54 20.00 9.51
N ALA A 87 -1.14 20.53 8.46
CA ALA A 87 -1.15 19.89 7.15
C ALA A 87 0.25 19.83 6.53
N VAL A 88 0.41 19.04 5.48
CA VAL A 88 1.64 18.97 4.67
C VAL A 88 2.05 20.38 4.22
N GLY A 89 3.34 20.71 4.31
CA GLY A 89 3.86 22.02 3.92
C GLY A 89 3.58 23.16 4.92
N VAL A 90 3.04 22.90 6.10
CA VAL A 90 2.77 23.90 7.12
C VAL A 90 3.56 23.59 8.40
N ASN A 91 4.23 24.59 8.96
CA ASN A 91 4.97 24.44 10.24
C ASN A 91 4.04 24.48 11.46
N ALA A 92 4.34 23.65 12.47
CA ALA A 92 3.65 23.60 13.75
C ALA A 92 4.64 23.58 14.92
N PRO A 93 4.19 23.91 16.14
CA PRO A 93 5.01 23.74 17.35
C PRO A 93 5.41 22.27 17.60
N VAL A 94 6.47 22.08 18.38
CA VAL A 94 6.86 20.77 18.90
C VAL A 94 5.73 20.20 19.77
N LEU A 95 5.31 18.99 19.45
CA LEU A 95 4.32 18.24 20.21
C LEU A 95 4.99 17.24 21.15
N PHE A 96 5.97 16.49 20.63
CA PHE A 96 6.75 15.52 21.41
C PHE A 96 8.25 15.64 21.08
N ASN A 97 9.07 15.64 22.12
CA ASN A 97 10.52 15.53 21.97
C ASN A 97 10.89 14.05 21.79
N LEU A 98 11.71 13.79 20.81
CA LEU A 98 12.35 12.49 20.58
C LEU A 98 13.82 12.63 20.97
N ASN A 99 14.41 11.56 21.51
CA ASN A 99 15.81 11.55 21.92
C ASN A 99 16.62 10.73 20.90
N PRO A 100 17.00 11.31 19.74
CA PRO A 100 17.87 10.62 18.81
C PRO A 100 19.19 10.25 19.47
N ALA A 101 19.81 9.14 19.07
CA ALA A 101 21.16 8.82 19.49
C ALA A 101 22.08 9.93 18.94
N GLY A 102 22.42 10.90 19.78
CA GLY A 102 23.12 12.11 19.38
C GLY A 102 24.56 11.88 18.94
N GLY A 103 25.11 12.86 18.21
CA GLY A 103 26.53 12.91 17.87
C GLY A 103 26.93 12.27 16.56
N ALA A 104 25.99 11.81 15.72
CA ALA A 104 26.25 11.28 14.39
C ALA A 104 25.32 11.91 13.34
N ALA A 105 25.75 11.90 12.09
CA ALA A 105 24.96 12.35 10.94
C ALA A 105 24.03 11.26 10.38
N PHE A 106 23.98 10.11 11.01
CA PHE A 106 23.04 9.01 10.74
C PHE A 106 22.82 8.20 12.02
N GLY A 107 21.67 7.56 12.12
CA GLY A 107 21.30 6.77 13.32
C GLY A 107 19.81 6.54 13.43
N SER A 108 19.35 6.36 14.66
CA SER A 108 17.94 6.13 14.94
C SER A 108 17.50 6.81 16.25
N VAL A 109 16.20 7.04 16.36
CA VAL A 109 15.52 7.25 17.62
C VAL A 109 15.14 5.86 18.15
N PRO A 110 15.59 5.48 19.34
CA PRO A 110 15.17 4.21 19.94
C PRO A 110 13.63 4.17 20.11
N SER A 111 13.06 2.97 19.96
CA SER A 111 11.63 2.79 20.15
C SER A 111 11.17 3.36 21.48
N THR A 112 10.24 4.31 21.42
CA THR A 112 9.78 5.10 22.58
C THR A 112 8.26 5.10 22.63
N SER A 113 7.69 4.80 23.82
CA SER A 113 6.23 4.87 24.02
C SER A 113 5.85 6.22 24.61
N ILE A 114 4.84 6.85 24.05
CA ILE A 114 4.35 8.18 24.39
C ILE A 114 2.83 8.11 24.64
N ALA A 115 2.37 8.60 25.78
CA ALA A 115 0.95 8.73 26.06
C ALA A 115 0.32 9.83 25.19
N VAL A 116 -0.86 9.58 24.63
CA VAL A 116 -1.59 10.49 23.76
C VAL A 116 -3.02 10.72 24.26
N THR A 117 -3.55 11.90 24.02
CA THR A 117 -4.96 12.25 24.27
C THR A 117 -5.84 11.90 23.06
N ALA A 118 -7.14 11.78 23.26
CA ALA A 118 -8.08 11.52 22.17
C ALA A 118 -8.01 12.58 21.05
N ALA A 119 -7.75 13.85 21.38
CA ALA A 119 -7.58 14.91 20.39
C ALA A 119 -6.28 14.73 19.57
N GLN A 120 -5.21 14.28 20.21
CA GLN A 120 -3.95 13.97 19.53
C GLN A 120 -4.09 12.73 18.61
N VAL A 121 -4.83 11.71 19.05
CA VAL A 121 -5.16 10.55 18.24
C VAL A 121 -5.97 10.97 17.00
N ALA A 122 -6.98 11.82 17.16
CA ALA A 122 -7.74 12.34 16.01
C ALA A 122 -6.84 13.11 15.04
N SER A 123 -5.90 13.92 15.54
CA SER A 123 -4.95 14.65 14.68
C SER A 123 -3.94 13.72 14.01
N LEU A 124 -3.46 12.67 14.68
CA LEU A 124 -2.57 11.67 14.10
C LEU A 124 -3.28 10.93 12.96
N LYS A 125 -4.48 10.44 13.20
CA LYS A 125 -5.32 9.76 12.17
C LYS A 125 -5.65 10.66 10.98
N ALA A 126 -5.75 11.96 11.20
CA ALA A 126 -5.96 12.95 10.14
C ALA A 126 -4.65 13.35 9.42
N GLY A 127 -3.53 12.66 9.67
CA GLY A 127 -2.24 12.94 9.04
C GLY A 127 -1.67 14.33 9.37
N LEU A 128 -2.02 14.91 10.52
CA LEU A 128 -1.60 16.27 10.91
C LEU A 128 -0.33 16.31 11.76
N PHE A 129 0.35 15.19 11.96
CA PHE A 129 1.63 15.13 12.65
C PHE A 129 2.77 14.92 11.67
N TYR A 130 3.97 15.42 12.01
CA TYR A 130 5.15 15.18 11.21
C TYR A 130 6.40 15.01 12.07
N PHE A 131 7.32 14.16 11.62
CA PHE A 131 8.67 14.09 12.18
C PHE A 131 9.52 15.22 11.63
N ASN A 132 10.45 15.71 12.47
CA ASN A 132 11.50 16.62 12.05
C ASN A 132 12.81 16.28 12.77
N ILE A 133 13.90 16.15 12.01
CA ILE A 133 15.26 15.95 12.51
C ILE A 133 16.07 17.20 12.27
N HIS A 134 16.67 17.70 13.34
CA HIS A 134 17.49 18.91 13.35
C HIS A 134 18.96 18.54 13.47
N THR A 135 19.80 19.21 12.71
CA THR A 135 21.26 19.04 12.76
C THR A 135 21.95 20.36 13.11
N ALA A 136 23.26 20.29 13.39
CA ALA A 136 24.02 21.49 13.70
C ALA A 136 24.05 22.51 12.54
N ASN A 137 24.02 22.04 11.29
CA ASN A 137 23.95 22.91 10.10
C ASN A 137 22.53 23.37 9.76
N ASN A 138 21.52 22.60 10.15
CA ASN A 138 20.11 22.88 9.87
C ASN A 138 19.30 22.86 11.18
N THR A 139 19.49 23.87 11.98
CA THR A 139 18.84 23.97 13.31
C THR A 139 17.31 24.20 13.24
N GLY A 140 16.80 24.65 12.09
CA GLY A 140 15.36 24.75 11.82
C GLY A 140 14.70 23.43 11.38
N GLY A 141 15.52 22.44 11.03
CA GLY A 141 15.14 21.12 10.50
C GLY A 141 15.97 20.78 9.26
N GLU A 142 16.50 19.58 9.17
CA GLU A 142 17.22 19.11 7.99
C GLU A 142 16.36 18.18 7.14
N ILE A 143 15.63 17.27 7.78
CA ILE A 143 14.70 16.37 7.10
C ILE A 143 13.37 16.31 7.87
N ARG A 144 12.28 16.34 7.13
CA ARG A 144 10.90 16.30 7.62
C ARG A 144 10.09 15.25 6.86
N GLY A 145 9.14 14.62 7.53
CA GLY A 145 8.16 13.71 6.90
C GLY A 145 6.84 13.74 7.64
N GLN A 146 5.73 13.84 6.88
CA GLN A 146 4.38 13.76 7.44
C GLN A 146 4.12 12.33 7.90
N ILE A 147 3.51 12.17 9.07
CA ILE A 147 3.12 10.87 9.63
C ILE A 147 1.72 10.56 9.09
N LEU A 148 1.66 9.59 8.20
CA LEU A 148 0.44 9.20 7.50
C LEU A 148 0.11 7.74 7.81
N VAL A 149 -1.14 7.37 7.67
CA VAL A 149 -1.52 5.95 7.61
C VAL A 149 -0.79 5.34 6.42
N PRO A 150 -0.11 4.17 6.56
CA PRO A 150 0.49 3.50 5.42
C PRO A 150 -0.57 3.35 4.34
N ARG A 151 -0.22 3.66 3.12
CA ARG A 151 -1.15 3.46 2.02
C ARG A 151 -1.36 1.97 1.83
N SER A 152 -2.54 1.52 2.16
CA SER A 152 -3.00 0.19 1.82
C SER A 152 -3.79 0.27 0.53
N VAL A 153 -3.57 -0.66 -0.38
CA VAL A 153 -4.36 -0.71 -1.62
C VAL A 153 -5.81 -1.03 -1.29
N VAL A 154 -6.76 -0.32 -1.91
CA VAL A 154 -8.21 -0.55 -1.73
C VAL A 154 -8.68 -0.29 -0.28
N ASP A 155 -8.23 0.81 0.32
CA ASP A 155 -8.69 1.29 1.62
C ASP A 155 -9.80 2.35 1.44
N PHE A 156 -11.06 1.92 1.45
CA PHE A 156 -12.22 2.78 1.22
C PHE A 156 -12.82 3.39 2.50
N ASN A 157 -12.16 3.23 3.65
CA ASN A 157 -12.56 3.86 4.90
C ASN A 157 -11.43 4.64 5.60
N GLY A 158 -10.20 4.60 5.07
CA GLY A 158 -9.04 5.34 5.57
C GLY A 158 -8.50 4.80 6.91
N ASP A 159 -8.70 3.50 7.21
CA ASP A 159 -8.20 2.90 8.44
C ASP A 159 -6.80 2.26 8.29
N GLY A 160 -6.20 2.36 7.09
CA GLY A 160 -4.88 1.83 6.76
C GLY A 160 -4.87 0.34 6.47
N ARG A 161 -6.03 -0.26 6.27
CA ARG A 161 -6.17 -1.68 5.92
C ARG A 161 -6.77 -1.85 4.55
N THR A 162 -6.31 -2.87 3.87
CA THR A 162 -6.96 -3.30 2.63
C THR A 162 -8.36 -3.83 2.93
N ASP A 163 -9.37 -3.26 2.28
CA ASP A 163 -10.76 -3.68 2.40
C ASP A 163 -11.11 -4.86 1.47
N PHE A 164 -12.11 -5.64 1.87
CA PHE A 164 -12.64 -6.72 1.05
C PHE A 164 -13.63 -6.16 0.02
N VAL A 165 -13.16 -5.91 -1.18
CA VAL A 165 -13.95 -5.29 -2.23
C VAL A 165 -14.08 -6.21 -3.44
N VAL A 166 -15.33 -6.42 -3.85
CA VAL A 166 -15.63 -7.09 -5.12
C VAL A 166 -16.54 -6.21 -5.98
N VAL A 167 -16.32 -6.26 -7.28
CA VAL A 167 -17.10 -5.48 -8.26
C VAL A 167 -17.92 -6.45 -9.08
N ARG A 168 -19.23 -6.20 -9.12
CA ARG A 168 -20.24 -7.03 -9.78
C ARG A 168 -20.85 -6.29 -10.95
N ALA A 169 -20.92 -6.93 -12.10
CA ALA A 169 -21.69 -6.45 -13.24
C ALA A 169 -23.16 -6.85 -13.11
N ALA A 170 -24.09 -5.92 -13.35
CA ALA A 170 -25.53 -6.21 -13.32
C ALA A 170 -25.98 -7.12 -14.50
N GLY A 171 -25.15 -7.28 -15.53
CA GLY A 171 -25.50 -8.07 -16.72
C GLY A 171 -24.36 -8.09 -17.75
N GLY A 172 -24.70 -8.09 -19.02
CA GLY A 172 -23.76 -8.10 -20.13
C GLY A 172 -23.00 -6.79 -20.33
N ALA A 173 -22.29 -6.67 -21.45
CA ALA A 173 -21.46 -5.50 -21.79
C ALA A 173 -22.22 -4.18 -21.65
N GLY A 174 -21.59 -3.19 -21.03
CA GLY A 174 -22.15 -1.87 -20.76
C GLY A 174 -23.15 -1.80 -19.60
N SER A 175 -23.41 -2.91 -18.87
CA SER A 175 -24.24 -2.88 -17.66
C SER A 175 -23.53 -2.19 -16.51
N GLN A 176 -24.30 -1.66 -15.56
CA GLN A 176 -23.79 -1.02 -14.36
C GLN A 176 -22.87 -1.94 -13.57
N LEU A 177 -21.76 -1.40 -13.07
CA LEU A 177 -20.90 -2.03 -12.08
C LEU A 177 -21.30 -1.58 -10.68
N THR A 178 -21.45 -2.54 -9.77
CA THR A 178 -21.69 -2.29 -8.34
C THR A 178 -20.46 -2.74 -7.55
N TRP A 179 -19.88 -1.84 -6.80
CA TRP A 179 -18.78 -2.06 -5.86
C TRP A 179 -19.39 -2.48 -4.52
N LEU A 180 -19.01 -3.63 -4.04
CA LEU A 180 -19.47 -4.22 -2.77
C LEU A 180 -18.27 -4.28 -1.83
N THR A 181 -18.25 -3.43 -0.80
CA THR A 181 -17.14 -3.29 0.16
C THR A 181 -17.54 -3.84 1.52
N SER A 182 -16.73 -4.74 2.07
CA SER A 182 -16.76 -5.13 3.48
C SER A 182 -15.48 -4.66 4.14
N PHE A 183 -15.58 -3.70 5.05
CA PHE A 183 -14.42 -3.09 5.68
C PHE A 183 -13.65 -4.07 6.56
N ALA A 184 -12.31 -4.03 6.52
CA ALA A 184 -11.44 -4.93 7.27
C ALA A 184 -11.63 -4.80 8.79
N GLY A 185 -11.90 -3.60 9.29
CA GLY A 185 -12.17 -3.30 10.69
C GLY A 185 -13.53 -3.76 11.24
N GLY A 186 -14.34 -4.51 10.45
CA GLY A 186 -15.62 -5.07 10.92
C GLY A 186 -16.81 -4.13 10.88
N ASN A 187 -16.71 -3.00 10.22
CA ASN A 187 -17.81 -2.06 9.97
C ASN A 187 -18.88 -2.63 9.00
N PRO A 188 -20.09 -2.07 8.96
CA PRO A 188 -21.10 -2.51 8.01
C PRO A 188 -20.58 -2.38 6.58
N PHE A 189 -20.98 -3.31 5.71
CA PHE A 189 -20.63 -3.23 4.30
C PHE A 189 -21.24 -2.00 3.63
N SER A 190 -20.59 -1.52 2.58
CA SER A 190 -21.15 -0.49 1.69
C SER A 190 -21.33 -1.04 0.27
N SER A 191 -22.22 -0.40 -0.48
CA SER A 191 -22.37 -0.67 -1.91
C SER A 191 -22.44 0.64 -2.68
N ARG A 192 -21.80 0.66 -3.85
CA ARG A 192 -21.76 1.85 -4.70
C ARG A 192 -21.81 1.46 -6.17
N ASP A 193 -22.67 2.11 -6.91
CA ASP A 193 -22.76 1.94 -8.36
C ASP A 193 -21.81 2.91 -9.05
N TRP A 194 -20.79 2.38 -9.74
CA TRP A 194 -19.82 3.18 -10.45
C TRP A 194 -19.15 2.41 -11.60
N GLY A 195 -19.11 3.01 -12.79
CA GLY A 195 -18.58 2.39 -13.99
C GLY A 195 -19.58 1.47 -14.70
N VAL A 196 -19.14 0.91 -15.80
CA VAL A 196 -19.92 -0.05 -16.61
C VAL A 196 -19.08 -1.28 -16.95
N SER A 197 -19.73 -2.40 -17.20
CA SER A 197 -19.07 -3.65 -17.59
C SER A 197 -18.23 -3.43 -18.85
N GLY A 198 -16.94 -3.75 -18.76
CA GLY A 198 -15.90 -3.47 -19.76
C GLY A 198 -14.94 -2.36 -19.35
N ASP A 199 -15.26 -1.56 -18.33
CA ASP A 199 -14.29 -0.66 -17.72
C ASP A 199 -13.27 -1.46 -16.88
N LEU A 200 -12.02 -0.99 -16.81
CA LEU A 200 -11.00 -1.55 -15.92
C LEU A 200 -11.18 -0.95 -14.52
N ILE A 201 -11.14 -1.82 -13.51
CA ILE A 201 -11.34 -1.47 -12.11
C ILE A 201 -10.02 -0.98 -11.54
N LEU A 202 -10.05 0.16 -10.84
CA LEU A 202 -8.90 0.77 -10.17
C LEU A 202 -9.34 1.36 -8.83
N ALA A 203 -8.36 1.57 -7.95
CA ALA A 203 -8.53 2.32 -6.71
C ALA A 203 -7.29 3.21 -6.51
N GLY A 204 -7.42 4.26 -5.76
CA GLY A 204 -6.34 5.16 -5.38
C GLY A 204 -6.88 6.44 -4.77
N ASP A 205 -6.09 7.09 -3.93
CA ASP A 205 -6.44 8.36 -3.30
C ASP A 205 -6.04 9.53 -4.21
N PHE A 206 -6.93 9.94 -5.12
CA PHE A 206 -6.66 11.03 -6.07
C PHE A 206 -7.00 12.42 -5.52
N ASP A 207 -7.68 12.53 -4.38
CA ASP A 207 -8.03 13.81 -3.78
C ASP A 207 -7.26 14.11 -2.48
N GLY A 208 -6.51 13.14 -1.93
CA GLY A 208 -5.55 13.31 -0.85
C GLY A 208 -6.20 13.31 0.53
N ASP A 209 -7.33 12.62 0.70
CA ASP A 209 -8.01 12.48 1.98
C ASP A 209 -7.65 11.19 2.74
N SER A 210 -6.72 10.40 2.19
CA SER A 210 -6.26 9.10 2.69
C SER A 210 -7.33 8.00 2.62
N VAL A 211 -8.35 8.18 1.81
CA VAL A 211 -9.37 7.18 1.47
C VAL A 211 -9.33 6.93 -0.02
N ASP A 212 -9.26 5.69 -0.44
CA ASP A 212 -9.22 5.38 -1.87
C ASP A 212 -10.53 5.80 -2.58
N ASP A 213 -10.36 6.38 -3.74
CA ASP A 213 -11.44 6.78 -4.65
C ASP A 213 -11.89 5.60 -5.50
N VAL A 214 -13.20 5.44 -5.65
CA VAL A 214 -13.75 4.43 -6.56
C VAL A 214 -13.52 4.86 -8.01
N THR A 215 -12.66 4.14 -8.72
CA THR A 215 -12.17 4.57 -10.03
C THR A 215 -12.32 3.48 -11.08
N VAL A 216 -12.71 3.90 -12.28
CA VAL A 216 -12.68 3.03 -13.45
C VAL A 216 -11.98 3.72 -14.61
N TYR A 217 -11.30 2.91 -15.42
CA TYR A 217 -10.70 3.38 -16.68
C TYR A 217 -11.44 2.77 -17.87
N ARG A 218 -11.95 3.65 -18.75
CA ARG A 218 -12.61 3.24 -19.97
C ARG A 218 -11.60 3.22 -21.13
N ALA A 219 -11.06 2.03 -21.39
CA ALA A 219 -9.97 1.85 -22.34
C ALA A 219 -10.30 2.34 -23.75
N ALA A 220 -11.54 2.19 -24.23
CA ALA A 220 -11.95 2.65 -25.54
C ALA A 220 -11.85 4.18 -25.71
N MET A 221 -11.90 4.93 -24.62
CA MET A 221 -11.85 6.39 -24.59
C MET A 221 -10.54 6.93 -24.02
N GLY A 222 -9.69 6.07 -23.43
CA GLY A 222 -8.49 6.49 -22.72
C GLY A 222 -8.81 7.42 -21.55
N THR A 223 -9.84 7.10 -20.75
CA THR A 223 -10.40 8.05 -19.79
C THR A 223 -10.61 7.41 -18.43
N PHE A 224 -10.08 8.04 -17.38
CA PHE A 224 -10.38 7.74 -15.98
C PHE A 224 -11.67 8.43 -15.56
N TYR A 225 -12.52 7.72 -14.86
CA TYR A 225 -13.71 8.22 -14.16
C TYR A 225 -13.51 7.97 -12.68
N ILE A 226 -13.26 9.01 -11.92
CA ILE A 226 -12.89 8.98 -10.50
C ILE A 226 -14.05 9.55 -9.71
N LEU A 227 -14.58 8.78 -8.77
CA LEU A 227 -15.57 9.25 -7.80
C LEU A 227 -14.83 9.54 -6.50
N GLN A 228 -14.53 10.81 -6.26
CA GLN A 228 -13.74 11.26 -5.12
C GLN A 228 -14.43 10.95 -3.79
N SER A 229 -13.69 10.38 -2.85
CA SER A 229 -14.19 9.92 -1.55
C SER A 229 -14.60 11.07 -0.64
N ALA A 230 -13.78 12.11 -0.52
CA ALA A 230 -14.02 13.27 0.33
C ALA A 230 -15.29 14.05 0.00
N THR A 231 -15.59 14.21 -1.28
CA THR A 231 -16.64 15.13 -1.74
C THR A 231 -17.77 14.47 -2.50
N LEU A 232 -17.61 13.21 -2.90
CA LEU A 232 -18.47 12.47 -3.82
C LEU A 232 -18.63 13.17 -5.18
N THR A 233 -17.67 14.01 -5.55
CA THR A 233 -17.65 14.67 -6.87
C THR A 233 -16.96 13.78 -7.90
N ILE A 234 -17.35 13.94 -9.14
CA ILE A 234 -16.81 13.17 -10.26
C ILE A 234 -15.66 13.97 -10.89
N ARG A 235 -14.46 13.38 -10.90
CA ARG A 235 -13.34 13.84 -11.72
C ARG A 235 -13.25 12.97 -12.97
N ILE A 236 -13.21 13.57 -14.13
CA ILE A 236 -13.01 12.88 -15.40
C ILE A 236 -11.66 13.33 -15.95
N GLU A 237 -10.77 12.36 -16.16
CA GLU A 237 -9.42 12.64 -16.65
C GLU A 237 -9.16 11.87 -17.93
N GLN A 238 -9.05 12.58 -19.04
CA GLN A 238 -8.66 11.97 -20.32
C GLN A 238 -7.14 11.84 -20.38
N LEU A 239 -6.65 10.64 -20.14
CA LEU A 239 -5.24 10.29 -20.16
C LEU A 239 -5.08 8.90 -20.74
N GLY A 240 -4.51 8.81 -21.93
CA GLY A 240 -4.26 7.54 -22.60
C GLY A 240 -5.07 7.34 -23.88
N GLN A 241 -5.03 6.13 -24.36
CA GLN A 241 -5.74 5.63 -25.55
C GLN A 241 -6.05 4.14 -25.40
N SER A 242 -6.79 3.60 -26.36
CA SER A 242 -7.07 2.16 -26.39
C SER A 242 -5.76 1.35 -26.46
N GLY A 243 -5.64 0.36 -25.58
CA GLY A 243 -4.46 -0.51 -25.45
C GLY A 243 -3.45 -0.07 -24.38
N ASP A 244 -3.59 1.14 -23.82
CA ASP A 244 -2.77 1.55 -22.68
C ASP A 244 -3.20 0.80 -21.41
N ASN A 245 -2.22 0.52 -20.53
CA ASN A 245 -2.44 -0.11 -19.24
C ASN A 245 -2.56 0.96 -18.14
N PRO A 246 -3.72 1.15 -17.49
CA PRO A 246 -3.91 2.13 -16.44
C PRO A 246 -3.52 1.62 -15.03
N ARG A 247 -3.08 0.37 -14.89
CA ARG A 247 -2.74 -0.23 -13.59
C ARG A 247 -1.36 0.18 -13.09
N VAL A 248 -1.00 1.40 -13.39
CA VAL A 248 0.24 2.05 -13.00
C VAL A 248 -0.04 3.37 -12.28
N VAL A 249 -1.23 3.49 -11.70
CA VAL A 249 -1.58 4.59 -10.81
C VAL A 249 -0.64 4.60 -9.60
N GLY A 250 -0.27 5.76 -9.13
CA GLY A 250 0.58 5.94 -7.95
C GLY A 250 1.00 7.39 -7.79
N ASP A 251 1.58 7.75 -6.67
CA ASP A 251 2.07 9.10 -6.38
C ASP A 251 3.46 9.31 -7.00
N TYR A 252 3.52 9.89 -8.19
CA TYR A 252 4.78 10.11 -8.93
C TYR A 252 5.46 11.44 -8.60
N ASP A 253 4.74 12.42 -8.05
CA ASP A 253 5.32 13.72 -7.69
C ASP A 253 5.57 13.87 -6.18
N GLY A 254 5.05 12.96 -5.36
CA GLY A 254 5.29 12.89 -3.91
C GLY A 254 4.45 13.90 -3.13
N ASP A 255 3.27 14.26 -3.64
CA ASP A 255 2.37 15.21 -2.99
C ASP A 255 1.37 14.53 -2.05
N GLY A 256 1.43 13.20 -1.93
CA GLY A 256 0.56 12.41 -1.09
C GLY A 256 -0.74 11.98 -1.75
N ARG A 257 -0.91 12.18 -3.07
CA ARG A 257 -2.07 11.78 -3.87
C ARG A 257 -1.65 10.83 -4.97
N ASP A 258 -2.52 9.91 -5.31
CA ASP A 258 -2.28 9.11 -6.50
C ASP A 258 -2.52 9.93 -7.76
N ASP A 259 -1.64 9.73 -8.73
CA ASP A 259 -1.70 10.32 -10.05
C ASP A 259 -2.36 9.35 -11.02
N PRO A 260 -3.36 9.79 -11.80
CA PRO A 260 -3.79 9.01 -12.96
C PRO A 260 -2.62 8.74 -13.89
N ALA A 261 -2.36 7.48 -14.20
CA ALA A 261 -1.22 7.08 -15.01
C ALA A 261 -1.56 5.92 -15.95
N VAL A 262 -0.90 5.88 -17.10
CA VAL A 262 -0.99 4.76 -18.06
C VAL A 262 0.39 4.38 -18.57
N TYR A 263 0.60 3.08 -18.76
CA TYR A 263 1.77 2.52 -19.42
C TYR A 263 1.40 2.13 -20.85
N ARG A 264 2.12 2.68 -21.81
CA ARG A 264 1.97 2.36 -23.23
C ARG A 264 3.11 1.50 -23.70
N ALA A 265 2.80 0.25 -24.01
CA ALA A 265 3.77 -0.67 -24.56
C ALA A 265 4.16 -0.29 -25.99
N GLY A 266 5.44 -0.38 -26.33
CA GLY A 266 5.97 -0.08 -27.63
C GLY A 266 7.44 -0.51 -27.76
N ALA A 267 8.05 -0.33 -28.94
CA ALA A 267 9.49 -0.58 -29.10
C ALA A 267 10.32 0.22 -28.08
N GLN A 268 9.89 1.41 -27.77
CA GLN A 268 10.16 2.18 -26.56
C GLN A 268 8.83 2.35 -25.86
N SER A 269 8.69 1.77 -24.67
CA SER A 269 7.50 1.95 -23.83
C SER A 269 7.55 3.29 -23.11
N THR A 270 6.39 3.89 -22.88
CA THR A 270 6.28 5.20 -22.25
C THR A 270 5.22 5.17 -21.15
N TRP A 271 5.56 5.72 -20.01
CA TRP A 271 4.66 6.02 -18.90
C TRP A 271 4.13 7.44 -19.10
N PHE A 272 2.83 7.60 -19.01
CA PHE A 272 2.17 8.91 -19.04
C PHE A 272 1.41 9.08 -17.74
N TYR A 273 1.60 10.18 -17.05
CA TYR A 273 0.82 10.49 -15.86
C TYR A 273 0.47 11.98 -15.79
N ARG A 274 -0.54 12.27 -14.99
CA ARG A 274 -0.97 13.63 -14.70
C ARG A 274 -1.01 13.85 -13.22
N THR A 275 -0.17 14.75 -12.71
CA THR A 275 -0.08 15.05 -11.29
C THR A 275 -1.43 15.51 -10.73
N SER A 276 -1.84 14.93 -9.61
CA SER A 276 -3.20 15.10 -9.08
C SER A 276 -3.45 16.51 -8.55
N GLN A 277 -2.47 17.13 -7.93
CA GLN A 277 -2.59 18.49 -7.40
C GLN A 277 -2.42 19.57 -8.47
N SER A 278 -1.38 19.46 -9.30
CA SER A 278 -1.00 20.52 -10.26
C SER A 278 -1.53 20.30 -11.67
N SER A 279 -2.10 19.12 -11.96
CA SER A 279 -2.56 18.71 -13.31
C SER A 279 -1.48 18.77 -14.39
N LEU A 280 -0.21 18.66 -14.01
CA LEU A 280 0.91 18.64 -14.94
C LEU A 280 0.94 17.31 -15.69
N PHE A 281 0.96 17.36 -17.04
CA PHE A 281 1.16 16.17 -17.86
C PHE A 281 2.66 15.85 -17.98
N VAL A 282 3.01 14.60 -17.67
CA VAL A 282 4.39 14.11 -17.71
C VAL A 282 4.46 12.82 -18.53
N SER A 283 5.57 12.64 -19.24
CA SER A 283 5.88 11.39 -19.94
C SER A 283 7.30 10.93 -19.61
N VAL A 284 7.45 9.64 -19.38
CA VAL A 284 8.73 9.00 -19.05
C VAL A 284 8.91 7.77 -19.92
N ASP A 285 9.95 7.81 -20.75
CA ASP A 285 10.31 6.66 -21.59
C ASP A 285 11.07 5.63 -20.74
N TRP A 286 10.42 4.49 -20.50
CA TRP A 286 10.99 3.38 -19.73
C TRP A 286 10.28 2.08 -20.04
N GLY A 287 11.06 1.10 -20.51
CA GLY A 287 10.58 -0.21 -20.92
C GLY A 287 10.57 -0.41 -22.44
N GLN A 288 10.12 -1.58 -22.86
CA GLN A 288 9.95 -1.98 -24.25
C GLN A 288 8.80 -2.98 -24.40
N THR A 289 8.47 -3.34 -25.63
CA THR A 289 7.45 -4.35 -25.91
C THR A 289 7.75 -5.66 -25.17
N GLY A 290 6.74 -6.20 -24.48
CA GLY A 290 6.84 -7.44 -23.72
C GLY A 290 7.25 -7.25 -22.26
N ASP A 291 7.59 -6.02 -21.83
CA ASP A 291 7.82 -5.71 -20.44
C ASP A 291 6.49 -5.59 -19.67
N PHE A 292 6.54 -5.96 -18.41
CA PHE A 292 5.42 -5.87 -17.49
C PHE A 292 5.68 -4.76 -16.46
N PRO A 293 4.80 -3.72 -16.33
CA PRO A 293 5.00 -2.64 -15.38
C PRO A 293 4.71 -3.09 -13.94
N ALA A 294 5.54 -2.66 -13.01
CA ALA A 294 5.47 -2.96 -11.58
C ALA A 294 5.77 -1.70 -10.75
N PRO A 295 4.92 -0.66 -10.80
CA PRO A 295 5.16 0.58 -10.07
C PRO A 295 5.19 0.35 -8.55
N GLY A 296 5.87 1.24 -7.84
CA GLY A 296 5.97 1.24 -6.38
C GLY A 296 7.10 2.15 -5.93
N ASP A 297 7.20 2.43 -4.65
CA ASP A 297 8.29 3.20 -4.05
C ASP A 297 9.40 2.23 -3.61
N TYR A 298 10.38 1.97 -4.47
CA TYR A 298 11.45 1.00 -4.21
C TYR A 298 12.67 1.58 -3.48
N ASP A 299 12.78 2.90 -3.37
CA ASP A 299 13.88 3.53 -2.64
C ASP A 299 13.44 4.23 -1.34
N GLY A 300 12.14 4.29 -1.08
CA GLY A 300 11.57 4.86 0.13
C GLY A 300 11.60 6.38 0.14
N ASP A 301 11.46 7.03 -1.02
CA ASP A 301 11.45 8.49 -1.11
C ASP A 301 10.03 9.10 -1.10
N GLY A 302 9.01 8.25 -1.00
CA GLY A 302 7.60 8.62 -0.98
C GLY A 302 7.02 8.83 -2.36
N LYS A 303 7.71 8.43 -3.44
CA LYS A 303 7.25 8.53 -4.82
C LYS A 303 7.23 7.18 -5.49
N SER A 304 6.27 7.00 -6.38
CA SER A 304 6.24 5.81 -7.23
C SER A 304 7.37 5.83 -8.25
N ASP A 305 8.10 4.73 -8.33
CA ASP A 305 9.19 4.49 -9.29
C ASP A 305 8.67 3.81 -10.55
N PHE A 306 9.41 4.00 -11.65
CA PHE A 306 9.13 3.36 -12.93
C PHE A 306 9.86 2.02 -13.00
N VAL A 307 9.15 0.94 -12.69
CA VAL A 307 9.72 -0.41 -12.64
C VAL A 307 9.02 -1.30 -13.65
N ILE A 308 9.81 -2.12 -14.35
CA ILE A 308 9.29 -3.15 -15.26
C ILE A 308 9.96 -4.49 -14.98
N GLN A 309 9.21 -5.57 -15.16
CA GLN A 309 9.74 -6.91 -15.28
C GLN A 309 9.92 -7.26 -16.76
N ARG A 310 11.09 -7.83 -17.11
CA ARG A 310 11.41 -8.28 -18.46
C ARG A 310 11.80 -9.74 -18.46
N ALA A 311 11.22 -10.53 -19.37
CA ALA A 311 11.62 -11.90 -19.57
C ALA A 311 13.01 -11.99 -20.20
N GLU A 312 13.92 -12.77 -19.58
CA GLU A 312 15.25 -13.10 -20.07
C GLU A 312 15.42 -14.62 -20.17
N GLY A 313 14.93 -15.20 -21.26
CA GLY A 313 14.85 -16.65 -21.42
C GLY A 313 13.82 -17.25 -20.48
N ALA A 314 14.25 -18.13 -19.57
CA ALA A 314 13.37 -18.72 -18.54
C ALA A 314 13.26 -17.86 -17.28
N ASN A 315 14.17 -16.91 -17.10
CA ASN A 315 14.23 -16.02 -15.94
C ASN A 315 13.55 -14.67 -16.26
N ALA A 316 13.35 -13.87 -15.23
CA ALA A 316 12.93 -12.48 -15.36
C ALA A 316 13.95 -11.53 -14.72
N ARG A 317 14.01 -10.31 -15.23
CA ARG A 317 14.79 -9.22 -14.67
C ARG A 317 13.91 -8.04 -14.41
N PHE A 318 14.01 -7.46 -13.21
CA PHE A 318 13.42 -6.19 -12.87
C PHE A 318 14.37 -5.06 -13.26
N TRP A 319 13.84 -4.07 -13.97
CA TRP A 319 14.53 -2.85 -14.37
C TRP A 319 13.88 -1.71 -13.63
N LYS A 320 14.59 -1.12 -12.68
CA LYS A 320 14.11 -0.04 -11.81
C LYS A 320 14.70 1.29 -12.28
N ARG A 321 13.85 2.25 -12.58
CA ARG A 321 14.18 3.65 -12.76
C ARG A 321 13.54 4.43 -11.63
N LEU A 322 14.33 4.84 -10.66
CA LEU A 322 13.85 5.55 -9.48
C LEU A 322 13.36 6.96 -9.85
N SER A 323 12.48 7.52 -9.03
CA SER A 323 11.92 8.86 -9.19
C SER A 323 12.99 9.94 -9.34
N GLY A 324 14.11 9.80 -8.63
CA GLY A 324 15.32 10.64 -8.73
C GLY A 324 16.17 10.44 -9.99
N GLY A 325 15.76 9.53 -10.92
CA GLY A 325 16.45 9.30 -12.20
C GLY A 325 17.59 8.28 -12.16
N THR A 326 17.93 7.72 -11.01
CA THR A 326 18.86 6.60 -10.89
C THR A 326 18.22 5.32 -11.42
N PHE A 327 19.01 4.42 -12.01
CA PHE A 327 18.49 3.13 -12.45
C PHE A 327 19.33 1.97 -11.92
N SER A 328 18.66 0.83 -11.72
CA SER A 328 19.28 -0.44 -11.34
C SER A 328 18.55 -1.61 -11.99
N THR A 329 19.17 -2.79 -11.97
CA THR A 329 18.53 -4.01 -12.46
C THR A 329 18.79 -5.17 -11.52
N GLU A 330 17.85 -6.08 -11.45
CA GLU A 330 17.90 -7.23 -10.56
C GLU A 330 17.30 -8.47 -11.24
N LEU A 331 18.04 -9.59 -11.21
CA LEU A 331 17.55 -10.85 -11.76
C LEU A 331 16.73 -11.56 -10.69
N PHE A 332 15.42 -11.59 -10.85
CA PHE A 332 14.53 -12.19 -9.88
C PHE A 332 13.31 -12.83 -10.55
N GLY A 333 12.96 -14.05 -10.12
CA GLY A 333 11.79 -14.78 -10.59
C GLY A 333 11.98 -15.43 -11.97
N SER A 334 10.90 -16.01 -12.46
CA SER A 334 10.79 -16.61 -13.79
C SER A 334 10.02 -15.71 -14.74
N ALA A 335 10.24 -15.89 -16.03
CA ALA A 335 9.57 -15.13 -17.09
C ALA A 335 8.03 -15.27 -17.10
N THR A 336 7.50 -16.30 -16.44
CA THR A 336 6.07 -16.61 -16.38
C THR A 336 5.43 -16.32 -15.02
N ASP A 337 6.20 -15.79 -14.07
CA ASP A 337 5.67 -15.47 -12.74
C ASP A 337 4.73 -14.27 -12.82
N ALA A 338 3.69 -14.31 -12.02
CA ALA A 338 2.87 -13.12 -11.77
C ALA A 338 3.64 -12.15 -10.86
N VAL A 339 3.63 -10.86 -11.19
CA VAL A 339 4.31 -9.82 -10.42
C VAL A 339 3.33 -9.22 -9.41
N VAL A 340 3.68 -9.21 -8.14
CA VAL A 340 2.80 -8.79 -7.03
C VAL A 340 3.59 -7.94 -6.03
N PRO A 341 4.06 -6.74 -6.42
CA PRO A 341 4.86 -5.89 -5.55
C PRO A 341 4.08 -5.46 -4.31
N GLY A 342 4.80 -5.16 -3.23
CA GLY A 342 4.25 -4.71 -1.96
C GLY A 342 5.35 -4.57 -0.92
N ASP A 343 5.07 -3.95 0.20
CA ASP A 343 5.99 -3.89 1.34
C ASP A 343 5.77 -5.11 2.25
N TYR A 344 6.45 -6.21 1.98
CA TYR A 344 6.27 -7.47 2.72
C TYR A 344 7.10 -7.53 4.00
N ASP A 345 8.20 -6.79 4.10
CA ASP A 345 9.04 -6.78 5.31
C ASP A 345 8.72 -5.61 6.26
N GLY A 346 7.94 -4.61 5.81
CA GLY A 346 7.47 -3.48 6.61
C GLY A 346 8.53 -2.40 6.80
N ASP A 347 9.48 -2.28 5.86
CA ASP A 347 10.52 -1.24 5.90
C ASP A 347 10.08 0.06 5.21
N GLY A 348 8.85 0.08 4.68
CA GLY A 348 8.24 1.21 4.01
C GLY A 348 8.62 1.34 2.55
N LYS A 349 9.24 0.35 1.95
CA LYS A 349 9.59 0.31 0.53
C LYS A 349 8.86 -0.82 -0.16
N THR A 350 8.68 -0.66 -1.43
CA THR A 350 8.14 -1.75 -2.24
C THR A 350 9.18 -2.84 -2.45
N ASP A 351 8.85 -4.07 -2.07
CA ASP A 351 9.62 -5.27 -2.37
C ASP A 351 9.27 -5.82 -3.74
N ILE A 352 10.25 -6.43 -4.41
CA ILE A 352 9.97 -7.26 -5.57
C ILE A 352 9.33 -8.56 -5.07
N CYS A 353 8.14 -8.85 -5.55
CA CYS A 353 7.48 -10.13 -5.27
C CYS A 353 6.91 -10.74 -6.54
N THR A 354 7.04 -12.07 -6.66
CA THR A 354 6.48 -12.84 -7.76
C THR A 354 5.77 -14.08 -7.25
N VAL A 355 4.75 -14.51 -7.98
CA VAL A 355 3.96 -15.71 -7.65
C VAL A 355 3.99 -16.69 -8.81
N ARG A 356 4.26 -17.95 -8.52
CA ARG A 356 4.21 -19.04 -9.49
C ARG A 356 3.43 -20.24 -9.01
N SER A 357 2.87 -20.97 -9.96
CA SER A 357 2.25 -22.26 -9.68
C SER A 357 3.32 -23.35 -9.54
N ASN A 358 3.31 -24.06 -8.41
CA ASN A 358 4.22 -25.15 -8.11
C ASN A 358 3.49 -26.30 -7.39
N ALA A 359 3.52 -27.49 -7.99
CA ALA A 359 2.98 -28.73 -7.41
C ALA A 359 1.52 -28.62 -6.89
N GLY A 360 0.69 -27.76 -7.49
CA GLY A 360 -0.72 -27.59 -7.13
C GLY A 360 -0.96 -26.48 -6.09
N PHE A 361 0.06 -25.71 -5.79
CA PHE A 361 0.00 -24.53 -4.89
C PHE A 361 0.54 -23.29 -5.60
N LEU A 362 0.39 -22.13 -4.97
CA LEU A 362 1.06 -20.89 -5.37
C LEU A 362 2.21 -20.62 -4.41
N ASP A 363 3.43 -20.53 -4.94
CA ASP A 363 4.60 -20.11 -4.19
C ASP A 363 4.84 -18.61 -4.42
N TRP A 364 4.94 -17.88 -3.33
CA TRP A 364 5.25 -16.45 -3.27
C TRP A 364 6.72 -16.29 -3.00
N HIS A 365 7.40 -15.60 -3.88
CA HIS A 365 8.81 -15.31 -3.81
C HIS A 365 8.97 -13.82 -3.64
N PHE A 366 9.55 -13.35 -2.55
CA PHE A 366 9.87 -11.94 -2.41
C PHE A 366 11.31 -11.69 -1.95
N GLU A 367 11.85 -10.58 -2.39
CA GLU A 367 13.17 -10.10 -2.00
C GLU A 367 13.00 -8.80 -1.20
N PRO A 368 13.35 -8.82 0.12
CA PRO A 368 13.27 -7.64 0.97
C PRO A 368 14.12 -6.48 0.43
N SER A 369 13.53 -5.31 0.30
CA SER A 369 14.15 -4.11 -0.28
C SER A 369 15.30 -3.54 0.56
N GLY A 370 15.24 -3.72 1.87
CA GLY A 370 16.20 -3.17 2.84
C GLY A 370 17.55 -3.88 2.92
N THR A 371 17.70 -5.05 2.29
CA THR A 371 18.89 -5.89 2.42
C THR A 371 19.48 -6.25 1.07
N ALA A 372 20.51 -5.53 0.63
CA ALA A 372 21.18 -5.82 -0.64
C ALA A 372 21.75 -7.25 -0.64
N GLY A 373 21.34 -8.06 -1.64
CA GLY A 373 21.72 -9.47 -1.76
C GLY A 373 21.00 -10.37 -0.77
N SER A 374 19.79 -9.98 -0.35
CA SER A 374 18.92 -10.80 0.50
C SER A 374 18.57 -12.13 -0.18
N THR A 375 18.32 -13.13 0.62
CA THR A 375 17.84 -14.41 0.12
C THR A 375 16.36 -14.31 -0.22
N ASP A 376 15.99 -14.86 -1.37
CA ASP A 376 14.60 -15.09 -1.76
C ASP A 376 13.81 -15.75 -0.60
N VAL A 377 12.80 -15.05 -0.11
CA VAL A 377 11.87 -15.60 0.89
C VAL A 377 10.75 -16.28 0.14
N VAL A 378 10.54 -17.56 0.43
CA VAL A 378 9.51 -18.35 -0.26
C VAL A 378 8.45 -18.82 0.72
N ASP A 379 7.22 -18.43 0.46
CA ASP A 379 6.04 -18.92 1.18
C ASP A 379 5.02 -19.52 0.21
N THR A 380 4.36 -20.59 0.63
CA THR A 380 3.33 -21.27 -0.16
C THR A 380 1.95 -20.85 0.33
N TRP A 381 1.17 -20.17 -0.52
CA TRP A 381 -0.16 -19.68 -0.17
C TRP A 381 -1.09 -19.56 -1.38
N GLY A 382 -2.23 -20.23 -1.33
CA GLY A 382 -3.20 -20.30 -2.43
C GLY A 382 -3.01 -21.52 -3.31
N VAL A 383 -3.90 -21.66 -4.29
CA VAL A 383 -3.88 -22.74 -5.29
C VAL A 383 -4.05 -22.17 -6.69
N PRO A 384 -3.63 -22.90 -7.74
CA PRO A 384 -3.84 -22.46 -9.12
C PRO A 384 -5.31 -22.15 -9.41
N GLY A 385 -5.56 -20.99 -10.01
CA GLY A 385 -6.89 -20.45 -10.28
C GLY A 385 -7.38 -19.44 -9.25
N ASP A 386 -6.74 -19.32 -8.11
CA ASP A 386 -6.95 -18.20 -7.20
C ASP A 386 -6.40 -16.90 -7.84
N LEU A 387 -7.04 -15.78 -7.55
CA LEU A 387 -6.55 -14.45 -7.93
C LEU A 387 -5.76 -13.85 -6.79
N THR A 388 -4.56 -13.34 -7.06
CA THR A 388 -3.79 -12.59 -6.08
C THR A 388 -4.47 -11.27 -5.76
N VAL A 389 -4.57 -10.95 -4.48
CA VAL A 389 -5.21 -9.76 -3.93
C VAL A 389 -4.42 -9.24 -2.72
N GLN A 390 -3.10 -9.21 -2.87
CA GLN A 390 -2.19 -8.78 -1.80
C GLN A 390 -2.53 -7.40 -1.27
N GLY A 391 -2.28 -7.17 0.02
CA GLY A 391 -2.54 -5.91 0.71
C GLY A 391 -2.39 -6.08 2.21
N ASP A 392 -2.41 -5.02 2.97
CA ASP A 392 -2.35 -5.05 4.44
C ASP A 392 -3.77 -5.20 5.03
N TYR A 393 -4.24 -6.43 5.21
CA TYR A 393 -5.58 -6.72 5.75
C TYR A 393 -5.67 -6.64 7.27
N ASN A 394 -4.54 -6.69 7.95
CA ASN A 394 -4.50 -6.67 9.42
C ASN A 394 -4.09 -5.32 10.00
N GLY A 395 -3.52 -4.40 9.20
CA GLY A 395 -3.09 -3.06 9.60
C GLY A 395 -1.75 -3.04 10.34
N ASP A 396 -0.88 -4.01 10.08
CA ASP A 396 0.45 -4.04 10.71
C ASP A 396 1.54 -3.32 9.91
N GLY A 397 1.17 -2.72 8.77
CA GLY A 397 2.05 -2.00 7.87
C GLY A 397 2.83 -2.91 6.92
N LYS A 398 2.46 -4.19 6.80
CA LYS A 398 3.05 -5.14 5.88
C LYS A 398 2.02 -5.65 4.89
N THR A 399 2.46 -5.87 3.67
CA THR A 399 1.63 -6.54 2.68
C THR A 399 1.46 -8.02 3.05
N ASP A 400 0.22 -8.48 3.24
CA ASP A 400 -0.12 -9.87 3.48
C ASP A 400 -0.19 -10.68 2.18
N TYR A 401 0.18 -11.98 2.23
CA TYR A 401 -0.13 -12.90 1.14
C TYR A 401 -1.64 -13.14 1.10
N ALA A 402 -2.28 -12.71 0.04
CA ALA A 402 -3.72 -12.84 -0.07
C ALA A 402 -4.15 -13.32 -1.45
N VAL A 403 -5.13 -14.21 -1.45
CA VAL A 403 -5.78 -14.70 -2.66
C VAL A 403 -7.28 -14.68 -2.52
N TRP A 404 -7.97 -14.42 -3.64
CA TRP A 404 -9.41 -14.54 -3.73
C TRP A 404 -9.79 -15.75 -4.59
N ARG A 405 -10.64 -16.61 -4.04
CA ARG A 405 -11.15 -17.81 -4.70
C ARG A 405 -12.59 -17.62 -5.09
N SER A 406 -12.85 -17.72 -6.38
CA SER A 406 -14.20 -17.68 -6.93
C SER A 406 -15.04 -18.85 -6.41
N GLY A 407 -16.28 -18.59 -6.04
CA GLY A 407 -17.21 -19.58 -5.52
C GLY A 407 -18.54 -18.95 -5.17
N THR A 408 -19.42 -19.72 -4.53
CA THR A 408 -20.68 -19.20 -3.98
C THR A 408 -20.90 -19.81 -2.59
N PRO A 409 -20.40 -19.10 -1.52
CA PRO A 409 -19.74 -17.81 -1.53
C PRO A 409 -18.30 -17.86 -2.08
N ALA A 410 -17.82 -16.74 -2.63
CA ALA A 410 -16.40 -16.53 -2.91
C ALA A 410 -15.68 -16.13 -1.64
N THR A 411 -14.37 -16.42 -1.56
CA THR A 411 -13.64 -16.27 -0.29
C THR A 411 -12.27 -15.65 -0.51
N PHE A 412 -11.95 -14.65 0.32
CA PHE A 412 -10.58 -14.14 0.51
C PHE A 412 -9.87 -15.04 1.52
N TYR A 413 -8.65 -15.44 1.21
CA TYR A 413 -7.75 -16.17 2.09
C TYR A 413 -6.49 -15.32 2.29
N MET A 414 -6.17 -14.94 3.51
CA MET A 414 -5.02 -14.13 3.88
C MET A 414 -4.09 -14.89 4.79
N MET A 415 -2.78 -14.68 4.62
CA MET A 415 -1.75 -15.17 5.52
C MET A 415 -0.74 -14.05 5.77
N THR A 416 -0.61 -13.64 7.03
CA THR A 416 0.31 -12.59 7.42
C THR A 416 1.77 -13.00 7.25
N VAL A 417 2.59 -12.10 6.74
CA VAL A 417 4.04 -12.32 6.61
C VAL A 417 4.69 -12.41 8.01
N GLY A 418 5.63 -13.32 8.17
CA GLY A 418 6.39 -13.53 9.40
C GLY A 418 5.72 -14.47 10.40
N ASN A 419 4.58 -14.13 10.97
CA ASN A 419 3.90 -15.00 11.97
C ASN A 419 2.95 -16.04 11.35
N ARG A 420 2.65 -15.92 10.04
CA ARG A 420 1.83 -16.85 9.24
C ARG A 420 0.41 -17.06 9.82
N LEU A 421 -0.17 -16.01 10.39
CA LEU A 421 -1.55 -16.08 10.86
C LEU A 421 -2.49 -16.14 9.66
N ILE A 422 -3.35 -17.16 9.64
CA ILE A 422 -4.30 -17.39 8.56
C ILE A 422 -5.66 -16.84 8.95
N THR A 423 -6.22 -16.02 8.08
CA THR A 423 -7.58 -15.50 8.21
C THR A 423 -8.35 -15.70 6.90
N THR A 424 -9.67 -15.77 6.97
CA THR A 424 -10.54 -15.91 5.81
C THR A 424 -11.74 -14.99 5.90
N LYS A 425 -12.19 -14.51 4.74
CA LYS A 425 -13.41 -13.71 4.64
C LYS A 425 -14.25 -14.20 3.46
N GLU A 426 -15.42 -14.72 3.74
CA GLU A 426 -16.42 -14.98 2.70
C GLU A 426 -16.99 -13.65 2.21
N TRP A 427 -16.69 -13.29 0.95
CA TRP A 427 -17.17 -12.06 0.34
C TRP A 427 -17.15 -12.16 -1.18
N GLY A 428 -18.32 -11.95 -1.78
CA GLY A 428 -18.52 -12.08 -3.21
C GLY A 428 -19.15 -13.41 -3.65
N GLN A 429 -19.21 -13.59 -4.94
CA GLN A 429 -19.72 -14.79 -5.61
C GLN A 429 -19.03 -14.99 -6.95
N THR A 430 -19.28 -16.15 -7.57
CA THR A 430 -18.79 -16.43 -8.93
C THR A 430 -19.23 -15.34 -9.90
N GLY A 431 -18.28 -14.82 -10.67
CA GLY A 431 -18.48 -13.73 -11.64
C GLY A 431 -18.13 -12.32 -11.10
N ASP A 432 -17.96 -12.16 -9.80
CA ASP A 432 -17.42 -10.93 -9.23
C ASP A 432 -15.91 -10.81 -9.53
N LEU A 433 -15.39 -9.57 -9.48
CA LEU A 433 -13.96 -9.27 -9.63
C LEU A 433 -13.45 -8.59 -8.35
N PRO A 434 -12.43 -9.13 -7.67
CA PRO A 434 -11.85 -8.45 -6.52
C PRO A 434 -11.05 -7.20 -6.95
N ALA A 435 -11.23 -6.08 -6.23
CA ALA A 435 -10.61 -4.81 -6.61
C ALA A 435 -9.10 -4.77 -6.33
N ALA A 436 -8.63 -5.39 -5.24
CA ALA A 436 -7.21 -5.45 -4.87
C ALA A 436 -6.37 -6.38 -5.78
N ARG A 437 -6.81 -6.60 -7.00
CA ARG A 437 -6.17 -7.48 -7.96
C ARG A 437 -5.04 -6.76 -8.70
N PHE A 438 -3.80 -7.15 -8.46
CA PHE A 438 -2.66 -6.85 -9.30
C PHE A 438 -2.53 -7.93 -10.39
N ASN A 439 -2.13 -7.62 -11.58
CA ASN A 439 -1.93 -8.58 -12.68
C ASN A 439 -3.21 -9.24 -13.23
N THR A 440 -4.07 -8.46 -13.80
CA THR A 440 -5.13 -9.03 -14.61
C THR A 440 -5.21 -8.34 -15.95
N PHE A 441 -4.56 -8.95 -16.87
CA PHE A 441 -4.72 -8.69 -18.30
C PHE A 441 -5.52 -9.80 -18.95
#